data_7125929d0d88a948bb0355036ca6dbe5
#
_entry.id   7125929d0d88a948bb0355036ca6dbe5
#
_cell.length_a   1.000
_cell.length_b   1.000
_cell.length_c   1.000
_cell.angle_alpha   90.00
_cell.angle_beta   90.00
_cell.angle_gamma   90.00
#
_symmetry.space_group_name_H-M   'P 1'
#
loop_
_entity.id
_entity.type
_entity.pdbx_description
1 polymer ?
#
loop_
_entity_poly.entity_id
_entity_poly.type
_entity_poly.pdbx_seq_one_letter_code
_entity_poly.pdbx_strand_id
1 'polypeptide(L)'
;MNEPRPALVDKIAATLARRAPKTLAADGFKQAAVLVPIQEREDGEHLVLTQRTETLNSHGGQVAFPGGKIEPDDAGAEQAALRETHEEIGLAAGDVRVLGQLDQIIASSGYIVTPFVGVVPAAYEFRLNPREAAALFSVPLRALLSEGCLVVEPRLYPPERRDPIYHFYYEGWDIWGATARIILQLLEVSYGYKIGR
;
A
#
# COMPACT_ATOMS: atom_id res chain seq x y z
N MET A 1 -37.42 -1.91 0.49
CA MET A 1 -36.55 -0.99 -0.27
C MET A 1 -35.14 -1.27 0.18
N ASN A 2 -34.30 -1.79 -0.73
CA ASN A 2 -32.90 -2.07 -0.40
C ASN A 2 -32.16 -0.72 -0.48
N GLU A 3 -31.67 -0.20 0.63
CA GLU A 3 -30.80 0.98 0.59
C GLU A 3 -29.59 0.65 -0.29
N PRO A 4 -29.17 1.55 -1.19
CA PRO A 4 -27.99 1.33 -1.99
C PRO A 4 -26.81 1.12 -1.03
N ARG A 5 -26.07 0.03 -1.19
CA ARG A 5 -24.85 -0.20 -0.40
C ARG A 5 -23.89 0.95 -0.68
N PRO A 6 -23.31 1.57 0.35
CA PRO A 6 -22.32 2.63 0.14
C PRO A 6 -21.18 2.08 -0.72
N ALA A 7 -20.65 2.92 -1.61
CA ALA A 7 -19.48 2.58 -2.41
C ALA A 7 -18.35 2.10 -1.48
N LEU A 8 -17.53 1.15 -1.93
CA LEU A 8 -16.48 0.56 -1.09
C LEU A 8 -15.52 1.64 -0.56
N VAL A 9 -15.24 2.62 -1.38
CA VAL A 9 -14.40 3.78 -1.03
C VAL A 9 -14.99 4.57 0.14
N ASP A 10 -16.31 4.80 0.16
CA ASP A 10 -16.97 5.52 1.25
C ASP A 10 -16.95 4.70 2.55
N LYS A 11 -17.07 3.37 2.44
CA LYS A 11 -16.91 2.47 3.58
C LYS A 11 -15.50 2.53 4.14
N ILE A 12 -14.47 2.52 3.28
CA ILE A 12 -13.07 2.65 3.67
C ILE A 12 -12.87 3.99 4.40
N ALA A 13 -13.30 5.10 3.82
CA ALA A 13 -13.18 6.42 4.41
C ALA A 13 -13.85 6.50 5.80
N ALA A 14 -15.10 6.01 5.91
CA ALA A 14 -15.82 5.98 7.18
C ALA A 14 -15.15 5.09 8.23
N THR A 15 -14.54 3.98 7.82
CA THR A 15 -13.82 3.08 8.74
C THR A 15 -12.52 3.73 9.22
N LEU A 16 -11.75 4.34 8.31
CA LEU A 16 -10.50 5.02 8.66
C LEU A 16 -10.75 6.23 9.58
N ALA A 17 -11.80 7.00 9.34
CA ALA A 17 -12.15 8.16 10.16
C ALA A 17 -12.54 7.82 11.62
N ARG A 18 -12.97 6.57 11.87
CA ARG A 18 -13.41 6.11 13.20
C ARG A 18 -12.30 5.46 14.02
N ARG A 19 -11.14 5.20 13.43
CA ARG A 19 -10.03 4.53 14.09
C ARG A 19 -8.88 5.48 14.31
N ALA A 20 -8.16 5.31 15.42
CA ALA A 20 -6.85 5.88 15.61
C ALA A 20 -5.83 4.89 15.03
N PRO A 21 -5.04 5.26 14.01
CA PRO A 21 -4.01 4.39 13.47
C PRO A 21 -2.93 4.13 14.53
N LYS A 22 -2.42 2.90 14.58
CA LYS A 22 -1.30 2.55 15.45
C LYS A 22 -0.03 3.20 14.92
N THR A 23 0.64 3.93 15.81
CA THR A 23 1.97 4.48 15.57
C THR A 23 3.02 3.64 16.27
N LEU A 24 4.20 3.55 15.69
CA LEU A 24 5.30 2.79 16.20
C LEU A 24 6.44 3.74 16.60
N ALA A 25 6.98 3.53 17.80
CA ALA A 25 8.20 4.16 18.23
C ALA A 25 9.28 3.08 18.34
N ALA A 26 10.31 3.19 17.51
CA ALA A 26 11.45 2.29 17.55
C ALA A 26 12.72 3.08 17.23
N ASP A 27 13.65 3.08 18.18
CA ASP A 27 14.92 3.79 18.05
C ASP A 27 15.75 3.18 16.89
N GLY A 28 16.41 4.03 16.13
CA GLY A 28 17.26 3.62 15.01
C GLY A 28 16.52 3.35 13.70
N PHE A 29 15.18 3.40 13.66
CA PHE A 29 14.43 3.26 12.43
C PHE A 29 14.25 4.61 11.73
N LYS A 30 14.40 4.59 10.39
CA LYS A 30 14.08 5.74 9.55
C LYS A 30 12.57 5.80 9.30
N GLN A 31 12.06 6.99 8.96
CA GLN A 31 10.66 7.19 8.66
C GLN A 31 10.43 7.21 7.14
N ALA A 32 9.39 6.55 6.70
CA ALA A 32 8.94 6.54 5.32
C ALA A 32 7.42 6.62 5.26
N ALA A 33 6.89 7.06 4.12
CA ALA A 33 5.47 7.09 3.87
C ALA A 33 5.16 6.61 2.46
N VAL A 34 4.03 5.92 2.30
CA VAL A 34 3.56 5.41 1.01
C VAL A 34 2.11 5.79 0.77
N LEU A 35 1.76 6.03 -0.47
CA LEU A 35 0.38 6.12 -0.90
C LEU A 35 -0.11 4.72 -1.29
N VAL A 36 -1.32 4.38 -0.89
CA VAL A 36 -2.07 3.19 -1.32
C VAL A 36 -3.16 3.68 -2.29
N PRO A 37 -2.85 3.81 -3.60
CA PRO A 37 -3.75 4.42 -4.55
C PRO A 37 -4.84 3.43 -4.96
N ILE A 38 -6.10 3.86 -4.86
CA ILE A 38 -7.28 3.12 -5.30
C ILE A 38 -7.88 3.83 -6.50
N GLN A 39 -8.02 3.12 -7.62
CA GLN A 39 -8.81 3.54 -8.77
C GLN A 39 -10.18 2.88 -8.73
N GLU A 40 -11.25 3.68 -8.82
CA GLU A 40 -12.60 3.17 -9.00
C GLU A 40 -12.85 2.99 -10.51
N ARG A 41 -12.84 1.75 -10.99
CA ARG A 41 -13.05 1.39 -12.40
C ARG A 41 -14.43 0.76 -12.58
N GLU A 42 -14.85 0.54 -13.82
CA GLU A 42 -16.14 -0.09 -14.15
C GLU A 42 -16.26 -1.51 -13.58
N ASP A 43 -15.15 -2.23 -13.50
CA ASP A 43 -15.05 -3.60 -12.97
C ASP A 43 -14.76 -3.67 -11.47
N GLY A 44 -14.64 -2.53 -10.80
CA GLY A 44 -14.43 -2.41 -9.36
C GLY A 44 -13.20 -1.59 -8.97
N GLU A 45 -12.85 -1.67 -7.71
CA GLU A 45 -11.71 -0.95 -7.16
C GLU A 45 -10.40 -1.69 -7.44
N HIS A 46 -9.40 -0.97 -7.96
CA HIS A 46 -8.08 -1.48 -8.26
C HIS A 46 -7.01 -0.77 -7.43
N LEU A 47 -6.06 -1.53 -6.90
CA LEU A 47 -4.84 -0.99 -6.32
C LEU A 47 -3.82 -0.70 -7.42
N VAL A 48 -3.17 0.44 -7.35
CA VAL A 48 -2.05 0.77 -8.23
C VAL A 48 -0.74 0.46 -7.50
N LEU A 49 0.12 -0.31 -8.14
CA LEU A 49 1.39 -0.78 -7.61
C LEU A 49 2.51 -0.53 -8.61
N THR A 50 3.73 -0.41 -8.11
CA THR A 50 4.94 -0.29 -8.91
C THR A 50 5.85 -1.49 -8.69
N GLN A 51 6.63 -1.85 -9.72
CA GLN A 51 7.80 -2.68 -9.55
C GLN A 51 9.03 -1.78 -9.54
N ARG A 52 9.82 -1.85 -8.49
CA ARG A 52 11.05 -1.08 -8.37
C ARG A 52 12.11 -1.54 -9.37
N THR A 53 12.92 -0.62 -9.88
CA THR A 53 14.03 -0.98 -10.79
C THR A 53 15.05 -1.86 -10.06
N GLU A 54 15.65 -2.81 -10.78
CA GLU A 54 16.68 -3.71 -10.21
C GLU A 54 17.98 -2.97 -9.87
N THR A 55 18.21 -1.81 -10.47
CA THR A 55 19.42 -0.99 -10.28
C THR A 55 19.45 -0.24 -8.93
N LEU A 56 18.34 -0.23 -8.19
CA LEU A 56 18.30 0.39 -6.86
C LEU A 56 19.08 -0.44 -5.85
N ASN A 57 19.88 0.21 -5.02
CA ASN A 57 20.75 -0.41 -4.02
C ASN A 57 20.00 -1.25 -2.95
N SER A 58 18.69 -1.15 -2.89
CA SER A 58 17.84 -1.94 -1.98
C SER A 58 16.49 -2.23 -2.61
N HIS A 59 16.01 -3.47 -2.42
CA HIS A 59 14.67 -3.88 -2.86
C HIS A 59 14.41 -3.81 -4.37
N GLY A 60 15.47 -3.93 -5.21
CA GLY A 60 15.31 -4.01 -6.66
C GLY A 60 14.39 -5.15 -7.07
N GLY A 61 13.53 -4.92 -8.06
CA GLY A 61 12.56 -5.89 -8.56
C GLY A 61 11.33 -6.13 -7.69
N GLN A 62 11.27 -5.60 -6.46
CA GLN A 62 10.13 -5.81 -5.56
C GLN A 62 8.92 -4.97 -5.96
N VAL A 63 7.74 -5.54 -5.73
CA VAL A 63 6.47 -4.83 -5.86
C VAL A 63 6.23 -3.99 -4.61
N ALA A 64 5.91 -2.71 -4.81
CA ALA A 64 5.68 -1.76 -3.74
C ALA A 64 4.52 -0.81 -4.05
N PHE A 65 3.97 -0.21 -3.01
CA PHE A 65 3.20 1.02 -3.16
C PHE A 65 4.16 2.19 -3.42
N PRO A 66 3.76 3.17 -4.24
CA PRO A 66 4.58 4.36 -4.46
C PRO A 66 4.79 5.13 -3.16
N GLY A 67 5.99 5.63 -2.97
CA GLY A 67 6.38 6.34 -1.75
C GLY A 67 7.84 6.16 -1.38
N GLY A 68 8.27 6.88 -0.36
CA GLY A 68 9.67 6.90 0.04
C GLY A 68 9.92 7.49 1.40
N LYS A 69 11.08 8.08 1.59
CA LYS A 69 11.50 8.67 2.85
C LYS A 69 10.73 9.94 3.17
N ILE A 70 10.52 10.18 4.45
CA ILE A 70 10.09 11.49 4.92
C ILE A 70 11.33 12.37 5.02
N GLU A 71 11.37 13.43 4.24
CA GLU A 71 12.46 14.40 4.24
C GLU A 71 12.17 15.55 5.22
N PRO A 72 13.19 16.28 5.70
CA PRO A 72 13.01 17.37 6.68
C PRO A 72 12.09 18.50 6.20
N ASP A 73 12.00 18.71 4.90
CA ASP A 73 11.18 19.76 4.28
C ASP A 73 9.71 19.33 4.05
N ASP A 74 9.39 18.05 4.25
CA ASP A 74 8.01 17.58 4.18
C ASP A 74 7.21 18.08 5.40
N ALA A 75 6.01 18.64 5.18
CA ALA A 75 5.13 19.07 6.25
C ALA A 75 4.57 17.89 7.08
N GLY A 76 4.89 16.66 6.71
CA GLY A 76 4.50 15.44 7.41
C GLY A 76 4.48 14.22 6.50
N ALA A 77 4.12 13.08 7.08
CA ALA A 77 4.16 11.80 6.37
C ALA A 77 3.21 11.74 5.16
N GLU A 78 2.04 12.38 5.24
CA GLU A 78 1.09 12.43 4.10
C GLU A 78 1.68 13.18 2.92
N GLN A 79 2.30 14.35 3.17
CA GLN A 79 2.92 15.12 2.11
C GLN A 79 4.10 14.35 1.50
N ALA A 80 4.92 13.68 2.30
CA ALA A 80 6.00 12.83 1.81
C ALA A 80 5.47 11.72 0.87
N ALA A 81 4.39 11.02 1.27
CA ALA A 81 3.78 10.00 0.43
C ALA A 81 3.29 10.55 -0.92
N LEU A 82 2.66 11.74 -0.91
CA LEU A 82 2.17 12.38 -2.13
C LEU A 82 3.31 12.89 -3.02
N ARG A 83 4.36 13.49 -2.45
CA ARG A 83 5.55 13.97 -3.17
C ARG A 83 6.26 12.81 -3.87
N GLU A 84 6.59 11.76 -3.13
CA GLU A 84 7.27 10.58 -3.66
C GLU A 84 6.43 9.91 -4.75
N THR A 85 5.10 9.80 -4.55
CA THR A 85 4.19 9.25 -5.56
C THR A 85 4.21 10.10 -6.84
N HIS A 86 4.28 11.43 -6.73
CA HIS A 86 4.41 12.29 -7.89
C HIS A 86 5.75 12.08 -8.61
N GLU A 87 6.85 11.94 -7.87
CA GLU A 87 8.19 11.70 -8.40
C GLU A 87 8.30 10.35 -9.12
N GLU A 88 7.73 9.27 -8.53
CA GLU A 88 7.81 7.91 -9.06
C GLU A 88 6.88 7.65 -10.26
N ILE A 89 5.63 8.12 -10.19
CA ILE A 89 4.57 7.75 -11.17
C ILE A 89 3.81 8.95 -11.75
N GLY A 90 4.22 10.18 -11.46
CA GLY A 90 3.63 11.39 -12.01
C GLY A 90 2.21 11.70 -11.52
N LEU A 91 1.74 11.06 -10.45
CA LEU A 91 0.42 11.33 -9.88
C LEU A 91 0.46 12.62 -9.07
N ALA A 92 -0.24 13.66 -9.54
CA ALA A 92 -0.26 14.95 -8.84
C ALA A 92 -1.02 14.86 -7.51
N ALA A 93 -0.50 15.48 -6.47
CA ALA A 93 -1.11 15.49 -5.13
C ALA A 93 -2.55 16.00 -5.14
N GLY A 94 -2.84 17.01 -6.00
CA GLY A 94 -4.19 17.57 -6.15
C GLY A 94 -5.21 16.63 -6.78
N ASP A 95 -4.76 15.54 -7.42
CA ASP A 95 -5.62 14.53 -8.03
C ASP A 95 -5.90 13.35 -7.08
N VAL A 96 -5.36 13.39 -5.86
CA VAL A 96 -5.53 12.35 -4.84
C VAL A 96 -6.50 12.84 -3.77
N ARG A 97 -7.60 12.11 -3.58
CA ARG A 97 -8.46 12.26 -2.40
C ARG A 97 -7.98 11.32 -1.30
N VAL A 98 -7.21 11.81 -0.33
CA VAL A 98 -6.76 11.01 0.81
C VAL A 98 -7.95 10.64 1.69
N LEU A 99 -8.11 9.35 1.98
CA LEU A 99 -9.18 8.79 2.81
C LEU A 99 -8.77 8.65 4.27
N GLY A 100 -7.48 8.49 4.54
CA GLY A 100 -6.92 8.34 5.86
C GLY A 100 -5.70 7.43 5.92
N GLN A 101 -5.20 7.22 7.14
CA GLN A 101 -3.99 6.47 7.43
C GLN A 101 -4.31 5.05 7.91
N LEU A 102 -3.52 4.07 7.47
CA LEU A 102 -3.45 2.73 8.05
C LEU A 102 -2.44 2.68 9.20
N ASP A 103 -2.36 1.53 9.88
CA ASP A 103 -1.36 1.35 10.95
C ASP A 103 0.05 1.36 10.36
N GLN A 104 0.98 1.98 11.08
CA GLN A 104 2.39 1.93 10.73
C GLN A 104 2.90 0.48 10.78
N ILE A 105 3.84 0.18 9.91
CA ILE A 105 4.51 -1.11 9.84
C ILE A 105 6.03 -0.94 9.88
N ILE A 106 6.72 -1.95 10.43
CA ILE A 106 8.17 -2.05 10.33
C ILE A 106 8.51 -2.85 9.07
N ALA A 107 9.24 -2.23 8.15
CA ALA A 107 9.84 -2.88 7.00
C ALA A 107 11.19 -3.49 7.37
N SER A 108 11.57 -4.60 6.71
CA SER A 108 12.86 -5.28 6.92
C SER A 108 14.08 -4.41 6.57
N SER A 109 13.86 -3.36 5.79
CA SER A 109 14.84 -2.35 5.41
C SER A 109 15.22 -1.35 6.51
N GLY A 110 14.66 -1.49 7.72
CA GLY A 110 14.92 -0.55 8.82
C GLY A 110 14.10 0.73 8.75
N TYR A 111 12.94 0.68 8.10
CA TYR A 111 12.00 1.79 8.04
C TYR A 111 10.73 1.50 8.84
N ILE A 112 10.19 2.51 9.48
CA ILE A 112 8.79 2.59 9.88
C ILE A 112 8.05 3.26 8.74
N VAL A 113 7.12 2.52 8.15
CA VAL A 113 6.34 2.97 6.98
C VAL A 113 4.94 3.38 7.42
N THR A 114 4.54 4.59 7.04
CA THR A 114 3.20 5.14 7.27
C THR A 114 2.39 5.06 5.98
N PRO A 115 1.38 4.18 5.86
CA PRO A 115 0.59 4.06 4.65
C PRO A 115 -0.64 4.99 4.70
N PHE A 116 -0.88 5.73 3.61
CA PHE A 116 -2.08 6.55 3.38
C PHE A 116 -2.91 5.96 2.26
N VAL A 117 -4.19 5.77 2.49
CA VAL A 117 -5.12 5.33 1.45
C VAL A 117 -5.66 6.54 0.72
N GLY A 118 -5.59 6.53 -0.61
CA GLY A 118 -6.09 7.62 -1.44
C GLY A 118 -6.83 7.12 -2.67
N VAL A 119 -7.88 7.82 -3.07
CA VAL A 119 -8.59 7.60 -4.34
C VAL A 119 -7.98 8.46 -5.41
N VAL A 120 -7.75 7.86 -6.57
CA VAL A 120 -7.17 8.50 -7.73
C VAL A 120 -8.14 8.37 -8.93
N PRO A 121 -8.11 9.30 -9.91
CA PRO A 121 -9.00 9.23 -11.06
C PRO A 121 -8.88 7.89 -11.81
N ALA A 122 -10.01 7.33 -12.25
CA ALA A 122 -10.07 6.03 -12.94
C ALA A 122 -9.24 6.00 -14.24
N ALA A 123 -9.21 7.10 -14.97
CA ALA A 123 -8.51 7.23 -16.24
C ALA A 123 -7.24 8.10 -16.12
N TYR A 124 -6.51 7.99 -15.00
CA TYR A 124 -5.29 8.76 -14.80
C TYR A 124 -4.16 8.26 -15.70
N GLU A 125 -3.52 9.18 -16.42
CA GLU A 125 -2.34 8.89 -17.25
C GLU A 125 -1.07 8.99 -16.39
N PHE A 126 -0.65 7.87 -15.83
CA PHE A 126 0.57 7.79 -15.06
C PHE A 126 1.82 8.00 -15.93
N ARG A 127 2.82 8.68 -15.36
CA ARG A 127 4.12 8.90 -16.00
C ARG A 127 5.21 8.30 -15.13
N LEU A 128 5.60 7.09 -15.49
CA LEU A 128 6.60 6.33 -14.75
C LEU A 128 7.98 6.98 -14.84
N ASN A 129 8.64 7.16 -13.69
CA ASN A 129 10.05 7.52 -13.64
C ASN A 129 10.89 6.23 -13.82
N PRO A 130 11.55 6.02 -14.97
CA PRO A 130 12.25 4.77 -15.25
C PRO A 130 13.50 4.55 -14.39
N ARG A 131 13.95 5.56 -13.63
CA ARG A 131 15.05 5.42 -12.68
C ARG A 131 14.62 4.77 -11.38
N GLU A 132 13.33 4.83 -11.04
CA GLU A 132 12.78 4.38 -9.77
C GLU A 132 11.84 3.18 -9.92
N ALA A 133 11.02 3.16 -10.97
CA ALA A 133 10.07 2.10 -11.21
C ALA A 133 10.23 1.53 -12.62
N ALA A 134 10.31 0.19 -12.72
CA ALA A 134 10.43 -0.55 -13.96
C ALA A 134 9.07 -0.85 -14.59
N ALA A 135 8.03 -0.98 -13.75
CA ALA A 135 6.66 -1.24 -14.19
C ALA A 135 5.66 -0.56 -13.25
N LEU A 136 4.47 -0.30 -13.81
CA LEU A 136 3.28 0.11 -13.08
C LEU A 136 2.15 -0.79 -13.53
N PHE A 137 1.40 -1.33 -12.58
CA PHE A 137 0.27 -2.21 -12.86
C PHE A 137 -0.82 -2.02 -11.82
N SER A 138 -1.98 -2.58 -12.09
CA SER A 138 -3.10 -2.52 -11.15
C SER A 138 -3.65 -3.91 -10.85
N VAL A 139 -4.10 -4.08 -9.61
CA VAL A 139 -4.67 -5.33 -9.11
C VAL A 139 -6.09 -5.06 -8.63
N PRO A 140 -7.12 -5.76 -9.15
CA PRO A 140 -8.45 -5.66 -8.61
C PRO A 140 -8.46 -6.03 -7.13
N LEU A 141 -8.97 -5.14 -6.28
CA LEU A 141 -8.94 -5.37 -4.82
C LEU A 141 -9.65 -6.67 -4.43
N ARG A 142 -10.70 -7.04 -5.16
CA ARG A 142 -11.43 -8.30 -4.94
C ARG A 142 -10.63 -9.54 -5.33
N ALA A 143 -9.74 -9.44 -6.31
CA ALA A 143 -8.91 -10.58 -6.72
C ALA A 143 -7.99 -11.04 -5.60
N LEU A 144 -7.57 -10.13 -4.72
CA LEU A 144 -6.72 -10.44 -3.56
C LEU A 144 -7.44 -11.28 -2.48
N LEU A 145 -8.77 -11.42 -2.57
CA LEU A 145 -9.57 -12.28 -1.71
C LEU A 145 -9.82 -13.68 -2.29
N SER A 146 -9.35 -13.94 -3.52
CA SER A 146 -9.55 -15.22 -4.19
C SER A 146 -8.74 -16.33 -3.49
N GLU A 147 -9.30 -17.53 -3.52
CA GLU A 147 -8.62 -18.71 -2.98
C GLU A 147 -7.26 -18.93 -3.66
N GLY A 148 -6.23 -19.19 -2.88
CA GLY A 148 -4.87 -19.39 -3.36
C GLY A 148 -4.08 -18.11 -3.69
N CYS A 149 -4.72 -16.93 -3.69
CA CYS A 149 -4.01 -15.68 -3.91
C CYS A 149 -3.07 -15.35 -2.73
N LEU A 150 -3.53 -15.54 -1.49
CA LEU A 150 -2.72 -15.33 -0.29
C LEU A 150 -2.04 -16.62 0.15
N VAL A 151 -0.72 -16.58 0.22
CA VAL A 151 0.12 -17.62 0.83
C VAL A 151 0.77 -17.07 2.08
N VAL A 152 0.74 -17.85 3.17
CA VAL A 152 1.31 -17.48 4.45
C VAL A 152 2.48 -18.39 4.74
N GLU A 153 3.68 -17.82 4.73
CA GLU A 153 4.90 -18.59 5.02
C GLU A 153 5.37 -18.35 6.46
N PRO A 154 5.67 -19.41 7.21
CA PRO A 154 6.24 -19.27 8.53
C PRO A 154 7.64 -18.64 8.43
N ARG A 155 7.91 -17.60 9.21
CA ARG A 155 9.25 -17.05 9.30
C ARG A 155 10.11 -17.97 10.18
N LEU A 156 11.10 -18.61 9.56
CA LEU A 156 12.00 -19.52 10.25
C LEU A 156 13.22 -18.80 10.85
N TYR A 157 13.52 -17.58 10.41
CA TYR A 157 14.72 -16.86 10.86
C TYR A 157 14.59 -15.33 10.70
N PRO A 158 15.08 -14.50 11.62
CA PRO A 158 15.56 -14.86 12.95
C PRO A 158 14.42 -15.26 13.91
N PRO A 159 14.65 -16.13 14.88
CA PRO A 159 13.61 -16.72 15.74
C PRO A 159 12.88 -15.70 16.64
N GLU A 160 13.47 -14.51 16.82
CA GLU A 160 12.84 -13.41 17.57
C GLU A 160 11.69 -12.73 16.80
N ARG A 161 11.67 -12.85 15.46
CA ARG A 161 10.58 -12.36 14.61
C ARG A 161 9.64 -13.49 14.27
N ARG A 162 8.54 -13.58 15.02
CA ARG A 162 7.52 -14.65 14.84
C ARG A 162 6.45 -14.30 13.80
N ASP A 163 6.43 -13.07 13.28
CA ASP A 163 5.44 -12.67 12.29
C ASP A 163 5.66 -13.44 10.98
N PRO A 164 4.64 -14.08 10.43
CA PRO A 164 4.74 -14.78 9.15
C PRO A 164 5.04 -13.81 8.01
N ILE A 165 5.52 -14.35 6.90
CA ILE A 165 5.66 -13.63 5.64
C ILE A 165 4.41 -13.89 4.82
N TYR A 166 3.80 -12.81 4.32
CA TYR A 166 2.61 -12.86 3.49
C TYR A 166 2.98 -12.61 2.04
N HIS A 167 2.45 -13.43 1.14
CA HIS A 167 2.61 -13.32 -0.30
C HIS A 167 1.24 -13.28 -0.96
N PHE A 168 0.97 -12.27 -1.79
CA PHE A 168 -0.15 -12.26 -2.70
C PHE A 168 0.36 -12.53 -4.12
N TYR A 169 -0.11 -13.62 -4.71
CA TYR A 169 0.21 -13.98 -6.09
C TYR A 169 -0.93 -13.55 -7.01
N TYR A 170 -0.62 -12.68 -7.97
CA TYR A 170 -1.59 -12.19 -8.94
C TYR A 170 -0.93 -12.02 -10.31
N GLU A 171 -1.42 -12.71 -11.34
CA GLU A 171 -0.93 -12.60 -12.73
C GLU A 171 0.61 -12.63 -12.88
N GLY A 172 1.26 -13.51 -12.13
CA GLY A 172 2.72 -13.65 -12.15
C GLY A 172 3.48 -12.68 -11.24
N TRP A 173 2.79 -11.73 -10.60
CA TRP A 173 3.37 -10.86 -9.59
C TRP A 173 3.39 -11.55 -8.23
N ASP A 174 4.52 -11.45 -7.53
CA ASP A 174 4.66 -11.79 -6.11
C ASP A 174 4.70 -10.49 -5.30
N ILE A 175 3.63 -10.24 -4.56
CA ILE A 175 3.47 -9.05 -3.71
C ILE A 175 3.65 -9.49 -2.27
N TRP A 176 4.78 -9.18 -1.66
CA TRP A 176 5.13 -9.69 -0.36
C TRP A 176 5.68 -8.65 0.62
N GLY A 177 6.01 -9.07 1.82
CA GLY A 177 6.68 -8.25 2.83
C GLY A 177 5.83 -7.09 3.34
N ALA A 178 6.40 -5.88 3.31
CA ALA A 178 5.72 -4.67 3.77
C ALA A 178 4.45 -4.37 2.95
N THR A 179 4.53 -4.53 1.63
CA THR A 179 3.41 -4.29 0.71
C THR A 179 2.24 -5.22 1.00
N ALA A 180 2.49 -6.51 1.17
CA ALA A 180 1.46 -7.48 1.53
C ALA A 180 0.80 -7.18 2.89
N ARG A 181 1.58 -6.73 3.88
CA ARG A 181 1.04 -6.34 5.18
C ARG A 181 0.12 -5.12 5.10
N ILE A 182 0.45 -4.15 4.25
CA ILE A 182 -0.41 -2.98 3.99
C ILE A 182 -1.70 -3.43 3.29
N ILE A 183 -1.61 -4.33 2.30
CA ILE A 183 -2.78 -4.90 1.62
C ILE A 183 -3.69 -5.61 2.63
N LEU A 184 -3.16 -6.41 3.53
CA LEU A 184 -3.97 -7.08 4.56
C LEU A 184 -4.74 -6.11 5.44
N GLN A 185 -4.11 -5.01 5.86
CA GLN A 185 -4.81 -3.96 6.62
C GLN A 185 -5.93 -3.32 5.78
N LEU A 186 -5.67 -3.05 4.50
CA LEU A 186 -6.68 -2.49 3.62
C LEU A 186 -7.85 -3.46 3.42
N LEU A 187 -7.59 -4.77 3.25
CA LEU A 187 -8.64 -5.79 3.14
C LEU A 187 -9.47 -5.91 4.43
N GLU A 188 -8.84 -5.76 5.60
CA GLU A 188 -9.56 -5.68 6.88
C GLU A 188 -10.49 -4.47 6.93
N VAL A 189 -10.00 -3.30 6.56
CA VAL A 189 -10.77 -2.04 6.55
C VAL A 189 -11.91 -2.10 5.52
N SER A 190 -11.66 -2.67 4.33
CA SER A 190 -12.60 -2.71 3.21
C SER A 190 -13.69 -3.77 3.38
N TYR A 191 -13.27 -4.99 3.72
CA TYR A 191 -14.13 -6.17 3.70
C TYR A 191 -14.32 -6.83 5.06
N GLY A 192 -13.63 -6.36 6.11
CA GLY A 192 -13.56 -7.05 7.40
C GLY A 192 -12.76 -8.35 7.33
N TYR A 193 -11.92 -8.49 6.30
CA TYR A 193 -11.11 -9.68 6.11
C TYR A 193 -10.10 -9.83 7.25
N LYS A 194 -10.09 -11.00 7.88
CA LYS A 194 -9.09 -11.35 8.90
C LYS A 194 -8.43 -12.65 8.47
N ILE A 195 -7.11 -12.66 8.51
CA ILE A 195 -6.38 -13.93 8.38
C ILE A 195 -6.83 -14.82 9.52
N GLY A 196 -7.26 -16.03 9.20
CA GLY A 196 -7.73 -16.98 10.20
C GLY A 196 -6.72 -17.10 11.35
N ARG A 197 -7.21 -16.82 12.57
CA ARG A 197 -6.51 -17.14 13.81
C ARG A 197 -6.59 -18.62 14.07
#